data_206ebec6f4867cbaee5f9d788a8801b5
#
_entry.id   206ebec6f4867cbaee5f9d788a8801b5
#
_cell.length_a   1.000
_cell.length_b   1.000
_cell.length_c   1.000
_cell.angle_alpha   90.00
_cell.angle_beta   90.00
_cell.angle_gamma   90.00
#
_symmetry.space_group_name_H-M   'P 1'
#
loop_
_entity.id
_entity.type
_entity.pdbx_description
1 polymer ?
#
loop_
_entity_poly.entity_id
_entity_poly.type
_entity_poly.pdbx_seq_one_letter_code
_entity_poly.pdbx_strand_id
1 'polypeptide(L)'
;IYYSDARSVNNPSALIGYCAQGDRDACMGGSNGAGFGWQDVDVWKFGVQYQIDPRWTVRAGYNKSENPIRPEDVTFNILAPGVMEDHYTAGLTYSMGKDGDISLFYMYAPEVSVTGTSLFVGFGAPPTTTETIRMKEWSLGIAYSRPF
;
A
#
# COMPACT_ATOMS: atom_id res chain seq x y z
N ILE A 1 -5.37 -10.44 4.29
CA ILE A 1 -3.89 -10.49 4.35
C ILE A 1 -3.52 -10.49 5.82
N TYR A 2 -2.69 -11.46 6.23
CA TYR A 2 -2.24 -11.63 7.62
C TYR A 2 -0.80 -11.12 7.74
N TYR A 3 -0.63 -9.93 8.29
CA TYR A 3 0.69 -9.36 8.59
C TYR A 3 1.20 -9.83 9.96
N SER A 4 0.32 -10.32 10.84
CA SER A 4 0.63 -10.89 12.15
C SER A 4 1.68 -12.01 12.10
N ASP A 5 1.78 -12.72 10.96
CA ASP A 5 2.79 -13.77 10.74
C ASP A 5 4.19 -13.23 10.41
N ALA A 6 4.31 -11.93 10.11
CA ALA A 6 5.55 -11.28 9.71
C ALA A 6 5.98 -10.22 10.73
N ARG A 7 6.75 -10.61 11.75
CA ARG A 7 7.15 -9.72 12.86
C ARG A 7 7.82 -8.43 12.40
N SER A 8 8.65 -8.45 11.37
CA SER A 8 9.30 -7.27 10.81
C SER A 8 8.31 -6.23 10.24
N VAL A 9 7.08 -6.63 9.97
CA VAL A 9 6.02 -5.77 9.46
C VAL A 9 5.01 -5.44 10.57
N ASN A 10 4.58 -6.43 11.35
CA ASN A 10 3.51 -6.28 12.35
C ASN A 10 3.99 -5.70 13.70
N ASN A 11 5.25 -5.92 14.10
CA ASN A 11 5.75 -5.43 15.37
C ASN A 11 5.61 -3.91 15.49
N PRO A 12 5.27 -3.37 16.67
CA PRO A 12 5.17 -1.93 16.90
C PRO A 12 6.48 -1.20 16.63
N SER A 13 6.39 -0.03 16.02
CA SER A 13 7.56 0.85 15.78
C SER A 13 8.20 1.36 17.08
N ALA A 14 7.42 1.47 18.15
CA ALA A 14 7.89 1.92 19.48
C ALA A 14 8.99 1.03 20.09
N LEU A 15 9.14 -0.23 19.64
CA LEU A 15 10.22 -1.12 20.07
C LEU A 15 11.62 -0.53 19.79
N ILE A 16 11.76 0.39 18.81
CA ILE A 16 13.02 1.09 18.54
C ILE A 16 13.54 1.88 19.75
N GLY A 17 12.66 2.29 20.65
CA GLY A 17 13.03 2.96 21.90
C GLY A 17 13.87 2.07 22.83
N TYR A 18 13.57 0.77 22.90
CA TYR A 18 14.38 -0.21 23.66
C TYR A 18 15.72 -0.47 22.96
N CYS A 19 15.73 -0.48 21.62
CA CYS A 19 16.98 -0.54 20.87
C CYS A 19 17.92 0.65 21.21
N ALA A 20 17.37 1.86 21.31
CA ALA A 20 18.13 3.06 21.70
C ALA A 20 18.69 2.96 23.14
N GLN A 21 18.08 2.15 24.00
CA GLN A 21 18.54 1.86 25.35
C GLN A 21 19.53 0.68 25.44
N GLY A 22 19.90 0.09 24.29
CA GLY A 22 20.91 -0.97 24.19
C GLY A 22 20.35 -2.39 24.04
N ASP A 23 19.04 -2.57 23.98
CA ASP A 23 18.41 -3.86 23.67
C ASP A 23 18.53 -4.17 22.16
N ARG A 24 19.49 -5.03 21.82
CA ARG A 24 19.74 -5.41 20.41
C ARG A 24 18.62 -6.20 19.79
N ASP A 25 17.87 -6.97 20.57
CA ASP A 25 16.76 -7.78 20.07
C ASP A 25 15.57 -6.91 19.65
N ALA A 26 15.45 -5.70 20.20
CA ALA A 26 14.46 -4.70 19.83
C ALA A 26 14.87 -3.82 18.62
N CYS A 27 16.12 -3.91 18.17
CA CYS A 27 16.58 -3.21 16.98
C CYS A 27 15.98 -3.80 15.70
N MET A 28 15.90 -2.98 14.64
CA MET A 28 15.45 -3.47 13.32
C MET A 28 16.28 -4.67 12.89
N GLY A 29 15.61 -5.76 12.52
CA GLY A 29 16.24 -7.03 12.19
C GLY A 29 16.59 -7.92 13.39
N GLY A 30 16.36 -7.47 14.62
CA GLY A 30 16.45 -8.30 15.82
C GLY A 30 15.30 -9.29 15.92
N SER A 31 15.41 -10.27 16.85
CA SER A 31 14.40 -11.33 17.02
C SER A 31 13.05 -10.81 17.50
N ASN A 32 13.03 -9.65 18.17
CA ASN A 32 11.86 -8.92 18.58
C ASN A 32 11.97 -7.45 18.15
N GLY A 33 12.48 -7.24 16.92
CA GLY A 33 12.80 -5.92 16.39
C GLY A 33 11.59 -5.06 16.08
N ALA A 34 11.82 -3.73 16.12
CA ALA A 34 10.84 -2.76 15.68
C ALA A 34 10.40 -3.03 14.24
N GLY A 35 9.11 -2.92 13.99
CA GLY A 35 8.46 -3.09 12.70
C GLY A 35 7.64 -1.86 12.31
N PHE A 36 6.75 -2.04 11.34
CA PHE A 36 5.87 -0.98 10.83
C PHE A 36 4.51 -0.91 11.57
N GLY A 37 4.23 -1.84 12.47
CA GLY A 37 2.98 -1.91 13.22
C GLY A 37 1.75 -2.25 12.37
N TRP A 38 1.92 -2.85 11.18
CA TRP A 38 0.81 -3.16 10.29
C TRP A 38 -0.11 -4.23 10.89
N GLN A 39 -1.41 -3.94 10.84
CA GLN A 39 -2.45 -4.87 11.24
C GLN A 39 -2.86 -5.77 10.08
N ASP A 40 -3.46 -6.90 10.42
CA ASP A 40 -4.15 -7.75 9.46
C ASP A 40 -5.29 -6.96 8.80
N VAL A 41 -5.48 -7.18 7.49
CA VAL A 41 -6.49 -6.46 6.72
C VAL A 41 -7.29 -7.39 5.82
N ASP A 42 -8.55 -7.06 5.65
CA ASP A 42 -9.40 -7.66 4.63
C ASP A 42 -9.29 -6.90 3.31
N VAL A 43 -9.24 -7.66 2.22
CA VAL A 43 -9.12 -7.12 0.86
C VAL A 43 -10.18 -7.74 -0.03
N TRP A 44 -11.01 -6.89 -0.61
CA TRP A 44 -12.04 -7.28 -1.58
C TRP A 44 -11.68 -6.78 -2.97
N LYS A 45 -11.78 -7.66 -3.95
CA LYS A 45 -11.46 -7.34 -5.35
C LYS A 45 -12.59 -7.76 -6.26
N PHE A 46 -13.03 -6.83 -7.09
CA PHE A 46 -14.04 -7.06 -8.11
C PHE A 46 -13.50 -6.62 -9.46
N GLY A 47 -13.74 -7.42 -10.48
CA GLY A 47 -13.31 -7.11 -11.83
C GLY A 47 -14.28 -7.65 -12.87
N VAL A 48 -14.46 -6.89 -13.93
CA VAL A 48 -15.26 -7.27 -15.09
C VAL A 48 -14.46 -7.04 -16.36
N GLN A 49 -14.57 -7.94 -17.29
CA GLN A 49 -14.09 -7.82 -18.66
C GLN A 49 -15.25 -8.08 -19.61
N TYR A 50 -15.38 -7.20 -20.61
CA TYR A 50 -16.40 -7.32 -21.64
C TYR A 50 -15.78 -7.11 -23.02
N GLN A 51 -15.99 -8.07 -23.89
CA GLN A 51 -15.60 -7.97 -25.30
C GLN A 51 -16.76 -7.36 -26.08
N ILE A 52 -16.59 -6.13 -26.53
CA ILE A 52 -17.61 -5.38 -27.27
C ILE A 52 -17.78 -6.00 -28.66
N ASP A 53 -16.68 -6.30 -29.32
CA ASP A 53 -16.59 -6.95 -30.62
C ASP A 53 -15.24 -7.71 -30.76
N PRO A 54 -14.92 -8.38 -31.87
CA PRO A 54 -13.66 -9.11 -32.02
C PRO A 54 -12.38 -8.26 -31.87
N ARG A 55 -12.49 -6.93 -31.91
CA ARG A 55 -11.35 -6.01 -31.81
C ARG A 55 -11.28 -5.30 -30.49
N TRP A 56 -12.41 -5.05 -29.82
CA TRP A 56 -12.45 -4.20 -28.64
C TRP A 56 -12.80 -4.95 -27.37
N THR A 57 -11.96 -4.86 -26.37
CA THR A 57 -12.20 -5.39 -25.03
C THR A 57 -12.05 -4.27 -24.02
N VAL A 58 -13.03 -4.10 -23.14
CA VAL A 58 -13.01 -3.18 -22.01
C VAL A 58 -12.92 -3.96 -20.71
N ARG A 59 -12.29 -3.33 -19.70
CA ARG A 59 -12.16 -3.86 -18.35
C ARG A 59 -12.42 -2.76 -17.33
N ALA A 60 -13.03 -3.15 -16.23
CA ALA A 60 -13.13 -2.30 -15.06
C ALA A 60 -12.86 -3.13 -13.80
N GLY A 61 -12.27 -2.52 -12.80
CA GLY A 61 -11.97 -3.18 -11.54
C GLY A 61 -12.06 -2.23 -10.37
N TYR A 62 -12.36 -2.80 -9.23
CA TYR A 62 -12.37 -2.13 -7.95
C TYR A 62 -11.71 -3.02 -6.90
N ASN A 63 -10.81 -2.43 -6.12
CA ASN A 63 -10.21 -3.06 -4.96
C ASN A 63 -10.47 -2.19 -3.73
N LYS A 64 -10.97 -2.83 -2.68
CA LYS A 64 -11.14 -2.24 -1.34
C LYS A 64 -10.23 -3.00 -0.39
N SER A 65 -9.41 -2.27 0.34
CA SER A 65 -8.58 -2.76 1.44
C SER A 65 -8.90 -1.96 2.70
N GLU A 66 -8.60 -2.52 3.86
CA GLU A 66 -8.47 -1.75 5.07
C GLU A 66 -7.08 -1.11 5.13
N ASN A 67 -6.94 -0.03 5.92
CA ASN A 67 -5.64 0.58 6.18
C ASN A 67 -4.91 -0.21 7.27
N PRO A 68 -3.73 -0.80 7.01
CA PRO A 68 -2.98 -1.56 8.00
C PRO A 68 -2.26 -0.68 9.04
N ILE A 69 -2.10 0.63 8.78
CA ILE A 69 -1.25 1.53 9.56
C ILE A 69 -2.02 2.11 10.74
N ARG A 70 -1.53 1.87 11.95
CA ARG A 70 -2.07 2.47 13.17
C ARG A 70 -1.55 3.90 13.36
N PRO A 71 -2.33 4.78 14.01
CA PRO A 71 -1.88 6.14 14.33
C PRO A 71 -0.58 6.20 15.14
N GLU A 72 -0.34 5.24 16.05
CA GLU A 72 0.87 5.18 16.86
C GLU A 72 2.13 4.76 16.10
N ASP A 73 1.97 4.17 14.92
CA ASP A 73 3.08 3.68 14.08
C ASP A 73 3.36 4.57 12.86
N VAL A 74 2.71 5.74 12.78
CA VAL A 74 2.79 6.67 11.64
C VAL A 74 4.22 7.04 11.28
N THR A 75 5.11 7.29 12.26
CA THR A 75 6.48 7.76 12.00
C THR A 75 7.27 6.80 11.10
N PHE A 76 7.26 5.50 11.38
CA PHE A 76 7.96 4.50 10.56
C PHE A 76 7.31 4.35 9.18
N ASN A 77 6.00 4.51 9.12
CA ASN A 77 5.22 4.35 7.91
C ASN A 77 5.38 5.50 6.90
N ILE A 78 6.10 6.58 7.25
CA ILE A 78 6.59 7.57 6.28
C ILE A 78 7.51 6.92 5.24
N LEU A 79 8.24 5.87 5.61
CA LEU A 79 9.12 5.12 4.72
C LEU A 79 8.38 4.08 3.86
N ALA A 80 7.21 3.63 4.30
CA ALA A 80 6.38 2.64 3.62
C ALA A 80 4.89 2.99 3.74
N PRO A 81 4.41 4.04 3.06
CA PRO A 81 3.09 4.63 3.27
C PRO A 81 1.96 3.79 2.65
N GLY A 82 1.72 2.59 3.15
CA GLY A 82 0.69 1.66 2.67
C GLY A 82 -0.74 2.03 3.09
N VAL A 83 -1.12 3.32 3.04
CA VAL A 83 -2.41 3.83 3.55
C VAL A 83 -3.58 3.69 2.58
N MET A 84 -3.32 3.28 1.32
CA MET A 84 -4.35 3.28 0.28
C MET A 84 -5.41 2.19 0.53
N GLU A 85 -6.67 2.59 0.52
CA GLU A 85 -7.80 1.68 0.75
C GLU A 85 -8.54 1.31 -0.53
N ASP A 86 -8.78 2.28 -1.39
CA ASP A 86 -9.58 2.13 -2.60
C ASP A 86 -8.75 2.27 -3.86
N HIS A 87 -8.93 1.34 -4.81
CA HIS A 87 -8.33 1.43 -6.14
C HIS A 87 -9.41 1.19 -7.20
N TYR A 88 -9.55 2.14 -8.10
CA TYR A 88 -10.41 2.06 -9.28
C TYR A 88 -9.53 1.85 -10.50
N THR A 89 -9.85 0.85 -11.31
CA THR A 89 -9.09 0.53 -12.52
C THR A 89 -9.99 0.49 -13.74
N ALA A 90 -9.46 0.94 -14.88
CA ALA A 90 -10.09 0.82 -16.17
C ALA A 90 -9.06 0.35 -17.21
N GLY A 91 -9.49 -0.43 -18.17
CA GLY A 91 -8.65 -0.93 -19.24
C GLY A 91 -9.38 -1.02 -20.57
N LEU A 92 -8.64 -0.79 -21.65
CA LEU A 92 -9.11 -0.91 -23.02
C LEU A 92 -8.05 -1.66 -23.84
N THR A 93 -8.45 -2.66 -24.58
CA THR A 93 -7.60 -3.37 -25.53
C THR A 93 -8.18 -3.26 -26.94
N TYR A 94 -7.34 -2.92 -27.89
CA TYR A 94 -7.64 -3.00 -29.32
C TYR A 94 -6.79 -4.10 -29.97
N SER A 95 -7.46 -5.07 -30.56
CA SER A 95 -6.80 -6.19 -31.27
C SER A 95 -6.67 -5.87 -32.76
N MET A 96 -5.43 -5.93 -33.22
CA MET A 96 -5.08 -5.82 -34.65
C MET A 96 -4.97 -7.21 -35.31
N GLY A 97 -5.47 -8.24 -34.67
CA GLY A 97 -5.40 -9.62 -35.14
C GLY A 97 -3.97 -10.15 -35.10
N LYS A 98 -3.45 -10.62 -36.25
CA LYS A 98 -2.08 -11.15 -36.36
C LYS A 98 -0.97 -10.12 -36.06
N ASP A 99 -1.29 -8.85 -36.07
CA ASP A 99 -0.33 -7.78 -35.83
C ASP A 99 -0.20 -7.42 -34.33
N GLY A 100 -1.01 -8.11 -33.47
CA GLY A 100 -0.94 -7.98 -32.02
C GLY A 100 -2.04 -7.13 -31.41
N ASP A 101 -1.86 -6.79 -30.13
CA ASP A 101 -2.83 -6.03 -29.34
C ASP A 101 -2.18 -4.79 -28.71
N ILE A 102 -2.92 -3.68 -28.72
CA ILE A 102 -2.56 -2.49 -27.94
C ILE A 102 -3.52 -2.38 -26.77
N SER A 103 -2.96 -2.25 -25.57
CA SER A 103 -3.74 -2.09 -24.34
C SER A 103 -3.41 -0.77 -23.66
N LEU A 104 -4.45 -0.07 -23.21
CA LEU A 104 -4.36 1.09 -22.33
C LEU A 104 -4.93 0.68 -20.96
N PHE A 105 -4.33 1.17 -19.88
CA PHE A 105 -4.90 1.03 -18.55
C PHE A 105 -4.77 2.32 -17.76
N TYR A 106 -5.71 2.54 -16.87
CA TYR A 106 -5.75 3.63 -15.92
C TYR A 106 -6.07 3.08 -14.53
N MET A 107 -5.40 3.61 -13.52
CA MET A 107 -5.69 3.35 -12.12
C MET A 107 -5.78 4.68 -11.37
N TYR A 108 -6.71 4.73 -10.43
CA TYR A 108 -6.90 5.85 -9.54
C TYR A 108 -7.16 5.34 -8.13
N ALA A 109 -6.45 5.89 -7.16
CA ALA A 109 -6.66 5.69 -5.74
C ALA A 109 -6.87 7.07 -5.09
N PRO A 110 -8.05 7.31 -4.46
CA PRO A 110 -8.38 8.57 -3.83
C PRO A 110 -7.46 8.86 -2.64
N GLU A 111 -7.40 10.13 -2.25
CA GLU A 111 -6.58 10.54 -1.12
C GLU A 111 -7.04 9.90 0.18
N VAL A 112 -6.09 9.31 0.90
CA VAL A 112 -6.22 8.80 2.26
C VAL A 112 -5.16 9.44 3.13
N SER A 113 -5.49 9.73 4.38
CA SER A 113 -4.53 10.26 5.35
C SER A 113 -4.67 9.59 6.71
N VAL A 114 -3.53 9.37 7.36
CA VAL A 114 -3.44 8.89 8.75
C VAL A 114 -2.59 9.88 9.54
N THR A 115 -3.12 10.33 10.66
CA THR A 115 -2.41 11.20 11.60
C THR A 115 -2.25 10.47 12.93
N GLY A 116 -1.08 10.54 13.49
CA GLY A 116 -0.80 9.94 14.79
C GLY A 116 0.29 10.66 15.57
N THR A 117 0.51 10.20 16.80
CA THR A 117 1.57 10.72 17.65
C THR A 117 2.93 10.35 17.08
N SER A 118 3.83 11.35 17.00
CA SER A 118 5.20 11.11 16.55
C SER A 118 5.95 10.19 17.51
N LEU A 119 6.70 9.24 16.95
CA LEU A 119 7.60 8.39 17.72
C LEU A 119 8.62 9.21 18.52
N PHE A 120 9.00 10.40 18.03
CA PHE A 120 9.95 11.30 18.69
C PHE A 120 9.47 11.85 20.02
N VAL A 121 8.18 11.75 20.37
CA VAL A 121 7.69 12.04 21.71
C VAL A 121 8.38 11.15 22.76
N GLY A 122 8.61 9.86 22.43
CA GLY A 122 9.39 8.95 23.28
C GLY A 122 10.87 9.31 23.40
N PHE A 123 11.37 10.20 22.57
CA PHE A 123 12.76 10.71 22.57
C PHE A 123 12.85 12.19 23.02
N GLY A 124 11.81 12.72 23.66
CA GLY A 124 11.81 14.05 24.27
C GLY A 124 11.15 15.16 23.44
N ALA A 125 10.52 14.84 22.32
CA ALA A 125 9.68 15.82 21.63
C ALA A 125 8.41 16.15 22.45
N PRO A 126 7.81 17.35 22.25
CA PRO A 126 6.58 17.73 22.95
C PRO A 126 5.47 16.67 22.79
N PRO A 127 4.66 16.38 23.84
CA PRO A 127 3.59 15.38 23.79
C PRO A 127 2.52 15.62 22.70
N THR A 128 2.41 16.86 22.23
CA THR A 128 1.49 17.27 21.17
C THR A 128 2.03 17.08 19.75
N THR A 129 3.28 16.57 19.62
CA THR A 129 3.88 16.35 18.31
C THR A 129 3.19 15.22 17.57
N THR A 130 2.64 15.53 16.40
CA THR A 130 1.96 14.58 15.52
C THR A 130 2.57 14.58 14.13
N GLU A 131 2.40 13.48 13.43
CA GLU A 131 2.79 13.30 12.04
C GLU A 131 1.61 12.83 11.22
N THR A 132 1.58 13.20 9.95
CA THR A 132 0.52 12.82 9.02
C THR A 132 1.11 12.23 7.76
N ILE A 133 0.69 11.01 7.42
CA ILE A 133 0.89 10.43 6.10
C ILE A 133 -0.35 10.77 5.27
N ARG A 134 -0.12 11.27 4.06
CA ARG A 134 -1.19 11.53 3.09
C ARG A 134 -0.75 11.00 1.74
N MET A 135 -1.61 10.23 1.09
CA MET A 135 -1.30 9.60 -0.19
C MET A 135 -2.49 9.65 -1.14
N LYS A 136 -2.20 9.91 -2.40
CA LYS A 136 -3.12 9.84 -3.53
C LYS A 136 -2.35 9.33 -4.72
N GLU A 137 -2.92 8.40 -5.47
CA GLU A 137 -2.23 7.79 -6.61
C GLU A 137 -3.08 7.81 -7.87
N TRP A 138 -2.40 7.88 -9.00
CA TRP A 138 -2.94 7.55 -10.30
C TRP A 138 -1.84 7.00 -11.19
N SER A 139 -2.20 6.14 -12.09
CA SER A 139 -1.28 5.65 -13.10
C SER A 139 -1.98 5.49 -14.44
N LEU A 140 -1.22 5.72 -15.51
CA LEU A 140 -1.64 5.47 -16.88
C LEU A 140 -0.55 4.65 -17.56
N GLY A 141 -0.93 3.61 -18.26
CA GLY A 141 0.02 2.78 -18.98
C GLY A 141 -0.50 2.32 -20.32
N ILE A 142 0.46 2.04 -21.20
CA ILE A 142 0.24 1.45 -22.51
C ILE A 142 1.08 0.18 -22.64
N ALA A 143 0.53 -0.86 -23.22
CA ALA A 143 1.23 -2.09 -23.54
C ALA A 143 0.93 -2.51 -24.97
N TYR A 144 1.94 -3.08 -25.63
CA TYR A 144 1.81 -3.75 -26.92
C TYR A 144 2.23 -5.21 -26.75
N SER A 145 1.40 -6.13 -27.21
CA SER A 145 1.70 -7.56 -27.26
C SER A 145 1.59 -8.09 -28.69
N ARG A 146 2.49 -8.97 -29.07
CA ARG A 146 2.47 -9.61 -30.38
C ARG A 146 2.66 -11.12 -30.21
N PRO A 147 1.83 -11.96 -30.88
CA PRO A 147 2.07 -13.39 -30.96
C PRO A 147 3.35 -13.67 -31.75
N PHE A 148 4.11 -14.64 -31.29
CA PHE A 148 5.30 -15.16 -31.98
C PHE A 148 4.94 -16.30 -32.94
#